data_3a3e614fc5e75e1e5e1ea916ee6858c4
#
_entry.id   3a3e614fc5e75e1e5e1ea916ee6858c4
#
_cell.length_a   1.000
_cell.length_b   1.000
_cell.length_c   1.000
_cell.angle_alpha   90.00
_cell.angle_beta   90.00
_cell.angle_gamma   90.00
#
_symmetry.space_group_name_H-M   'P 1'
#
loop_
_entity.id
_entity.type
_entity.pdbx_description
1 polymer ?
#
loop_
_entity_poly.entity_id
_entity_poly.type
_entity_poly.pdbx_seq_one_letter_code
_entity_poly.pdbx_strand_id
1 'polypeptide(L)'
;MSSSYVPTSDYVPNLKAAGASGTNKIPRAAYVMLALALLGIADAFYVAQATYTGRPLWCPIIDGCNTVANSPYARILGVPLSYFGLVFYLGMLGLAAMLVARPLSRVLRVSVMLYAAIGVCSSIYFMYVQLSFIQAVCVYCIISGITTVLLLVAAVCHFRAALAGQAPRSSS
;
A
#
# COMPACT_ATOMS: atom_id res chain seq x y z
N MET A 1 -41.05 -15.03 -59.99
CA MET A 1 -40.21 -14.15 -59.19
C MET A 1 -40.46 -14.51 -57.74
N SER A 2 -39.71 -15.48 -57.23
CA SER A 2 -39.80 -15.94 -55.81
C SER A 2 -38.64 -15.33 -55.04
N SER A 3 -38.94 -14.40 -54.15
CA SER A 3 -37.98 -13.80 -53.25
C SER A 3 -37.83 -14.68 -51.99
N SER A 4 -36.72 -15.38 -51.88
CA SER A 4 -36.42 -16.21 -50.73
C SER A 4 -35.95 -15.32 -49.61
N TYR A 5 -36.80 -15.10 -48.60
CA TYR A 5 -36.47 -14.48 -47.33
C TYR A 5 -35.71 -15.49 -46.47
N VAL A 6 -34.43 -15.23 -46.21
CA VAL A 6 -33.65 -15.99 -45.24
C VAL A 6 -33.78 -15.29 -43.88
N PRO A 7 -34.34 -15.94 -42.87
CA PRO A 7 -34.38 -15.35 -41.52
C PRO A 7 -32.99 -15.42 -40.90
N THR A 8 -32.37 -14.27 -40.70
CA THR A 8 -31.17 -14.10 -39.86
C THR A 8 -31.56 -14.09 -38.39
N SER A 9 -32.01 -15.25 -37.91
CA SER A 9 -32.22 -15.51 -36.49
C SER A 9 -31.18 -16.53 -36.11
N ASP A 10 -30.09 -16.09 -35.41
CA ASP A 10 -29.33 -16.86 -34.44
C ASP A 10 -27.92 -16.28 -34.18
N TYR A 11 -27.75 -14.96 -34.31
CA TYR A 11 -26.60 -14.32 -33.69
C TYR A 11 -27.02 -13.56 -32.43
N VAL A 12 -27.39 -14.31 -31.40
CA VAL A 12 -27.40 -13.79 -30.04
C VAL A 12 -25.99 -14.01 -29.50
N PRO A 13 -25.16 -12.97 -29.41
CA PRO A 13 -23.88 -13.13 -28.75
C PRO A 13 -24.16 -13.53 -27.30
N ASN A 14 -23.69 -14.71 -26.92
CA ASN A 14 -23.82 -15.25 -25.57
C ASN A 14 -23.04 -14.36 -24.59
N LEU A 15 -23.67 -13.27 -24.19
CA LEU A 15 -23.12 -12.32 -23.19
C LEU A 15 -22.92 -12.97 -21.82
N LYS A 16 -23.46 -14.17 -21.61
CA LYS A 16 -23.21 -14.96 -20.38
C LYS A 16 -21.90 -15.75 -20.41
N ALA A 17 -21.35 -16.04 -21.58
CA ALA A 17 -20.06 -16.78 -21.66
C ALA A 17 -18.82 -15.87 -21.54
N ALA A 18 -18.96 -14.57 -21.74
CA ALA A 18 -17.87 -13.61 -21.58
C ALA A 18 -17.57 -13.24 -20.11
N GLY A 19 -18.44 -13.66 -19.18
CA GLY A 19 -18.34 -13.30 -17.76
C GLY A 19 -17.68 -14.32 -16.82
N ALA A 20 -17.31 -15.52 -17.28
CA ALA A 20 -17.06 -16.63 -16.36
C ALA A 20 -15.66 -17.30 -16.44
N SER A 21 -14.64 -16.66 -17.01
CA SER A 21 -13.28 -17.23 -16.98
C SER A 21 -12.17 -16.21 -16.75
N GLY A 22 -12.47 -15.09 -16.11
CA GLY A 22 -11.47 -14.28 -15.44
C GLY A 22 -11.14 -14.95 -14.12
N THR A 23 -10.02 -15.66 -14.04
CA THR A 23 -9.51 -16.26 -12.79
C THR A 23 -9.65 -15.23 -11.68
N ASN A 24 -10.51 -15.55 -10.73
CA ASN A 24 -10.77 -14.79 -9.51
C ASN A 24 -9.53 -14.85 -8.58
N LYS A 25 -8.38 -14.52 -9.11
CA LYS A 25 -7.20 -14.14 -8.36
C LYS A 25 -7.40 -12.70 -7.91
N ILE A 26 -8.53 -12.47 -7.24
CA ILE A 26 -8.74 -11.31 -6.39
C ILE A 26 -7.49 -11.21 -5.53
N PRO A 27 -6.97 -10.05 -5.45
CA PRO A 27 -5.59 -9.77 -5.23
C PRO A 27 -5.21 -10.15 -3.80
N ARG A 28 -4.69 -11.34 -3.60
CA ARG A 28 -3.98 -11.67 -2.35
C ARG A 28 -3.07 -10.50 -1.94
N ALA A 29 -2.45 -9.85 -2.92
CA ALA A 29 -1.65 -8.66 -2.71
C ALA A 29 -2.44 -7.47 -2.11
N ALA A 30 -3.70 -7.24 -2.48
CA ALA A 30 -4.49 -6.15 -1.89
C ALA A 30 -4.85 -6.44 -0.42
N TYR A 31 -5.17 -7.68 -0.08
CA TYR A 31 -5.37 -8.08 1.32
C TYR A 31 -4.08 -8.01 2.13
N VAL A 32 -2.94 -8.36 1.54
CA VAL A 32 -1.63 -8.17 2.18
C VAL A 32 -1.37 -6.69 2.45
N MET A 33 -1.67 -5.81 1.48
CA MET A 33 -1.54 -4.36 1.68
C MET A 33 -2.46 -3.84 2.79
N LEU A 34 -3.70 -4.34 2.91
CA LEU A 34 -4.61 -4.00 4.02
C LEU A 34 -4.00 -4.40 5.36
N ALA A 35 -3.49 -5.63 5.48
CA ALA A 35 -2.88 -6.13 6.72
C ALA A 35 -1.63 -5.32 7.10
N LEU A 36 -0.76 -5.01 6.13
CA LEU A 36 0.43 -4.18 6.34
C LEU A 36 0.07 -2.74 6.73
N ALA A 37 -0.97 -2.17 6.12
CA ALA A 37 -1.43 -0.83 6.48
C ALA A 37 -1.98 -0.79 7.92
N LEU A 38 -2.72 -1.82 8.35
CA LEU A 38 -3.18 -1.94 9.73
C LEU A 38 -2.02 -2.09 10.72
N LEU A 39 -1.00 -2.87 10.37
CA LEU A 39 0.21 -2.98 11.16
C LEU A 39 0.92 -1.63 11.30
N GLY A 40 1.07 -0.90 10.20
CA GLY A 40 1.67 0.44 10.21
C GLY A 40 0.84 1.45 11.00
N ILE A 41 -0.50 1.36 10.97
CA ILE A 41 -1.37 2.19 11.82
C ILE A 41 -1.13 1.89 13.29
N ALA A 42 -1.06 0.61 13.68
CA ALA A 42 -0.82 0.22 15.08
C ALA A 42 0.53 0.73 15.58
N ASP A 43 1.58 0.58 14.77
CA ASP A 43 2.93 1.08 15.04
C ASP A 43 2.94 2.61 15.21
N ALA A 44 2.45 3.35 14.21
CA ALA A 44 2.41 4.82 14.24
C ALA A 44 1.52 5.37 15.35
N PHE A 45 0.38 4.72 15.63
CA PHE A 45 -0.52 5.10 16.71
C PHE A 45 0.12 4.93 18.09
N TYR A 46 0.83 3.82 18.32
CA TYR A 46 1.55 3.59 19.57
C TYR A 46 2.58 4.70 19.83
N VAL A 47 3.39 5.02 18.83
CA VAL A 47 4.39 6.09 18.93
C VAL A 47 3.72 7.46 19.12
N ALA A 48 2.64 7.74 18.39
CA ALA A 48 1.88 8.99 18.53
C ALA A 48 1.29 9.15 19.94
N GLN A 49 0.72 8.10 20.48
CA GLN A 49 0.14 8.12 21.83
C GLN A 49 1.22 8.30 22.91
N ALA A 50 2.35 7.61 22.81
CA ALA A 50 3.47 7.76 23.73
C ALA A 50 4.00 9.20 23.72
N THR A 51 4.17 9.77 22.53
CA THR A 51 4.61 11.16 22.35
C THR A 51 3.59 12.17 22.90
N TYR A 52 2.31 11.91 22.71
CA TYR A 52 1.22 12.77 23.22
C TYR A 52 1.15 12.77 24.74
N THR A 53 1.28 11.59 25.37
CA THR A 53 1.18 11.42 26.83
C THR A 53 2.48 11.69 27.57
N GLY A 54 3.58 11.96 26.83
CA GLY A 54 4.92 12.13 27.41
C GLY A 54 5.48 10.85 28.06
N ARG A 55 4.92 9.68 27.75
CA ARG A 55 5.39 8.40 28.28
C ARG A 55 6.61 7.92 27.50
N PRO A 56 7.61 7.31 28.16
CA PRO A 56 8.74 6.73 27.46
C PRO A 56 8.28 5.58 26.58
N LEU A 57 8.86 5.51 25.37
CA LEU A 57 8.67 4.37 24.46
C LEU A 57 9.36 3.14 25.02
N TRP A 58 8.67 2.01 25.02
CA TRP A 58 9.26 0.74 25.41
C TRP A 58 10.13 0.20 24.26
N CYS A 59 11.44 0.14 24.47
CA CYS A 59 12.43 -0.32 23.51
C CYS A 59 13.27 -1.43 24.10
N PRO A 60 12.92 -2.71 23.87
CA PRO A 60 13.58 -3.83 24.51
C PRO A 60 14.96 -4.17 23.94
N ILE A 61 15.29 -3.68 22.74
CA ILE A 61 16.50 -4.10 22.01
C ILE A 61 17.51 -2.96 21.85
N ILE A 62 17.05 -1.71 21.68
CA ILE A 62 17.91 -0.55 21.38
C ILE A 62 17.34 0.67 22.12
N ASP A 63 18.10 1.29 23.02
CA ASP A 63 17.66 2.44 23.82
C ASP A 63 17.49 3.76 23.02
N GLY A 64 17.59 3.71 21.70
CA GLY A 64 17.52 4.88 20.82
C GLY A 64 16.13 5.47 20.59
N CYS A 65 15.03 4.76 20.90
CA CYS A 65 13.67 5.22 20.57
C CYS A 65 13.31 6.55 21.24
N ASN A 66 13.60 6.68 22.53
CA ASN A 66 13.33 7.91 23.28
C ASN A 66 14.23 9.06 22.83
N THR A 67 15.48 8.76 22.49
CA THR A 67 16.43 9.74 21.94
C THR A 67 15.93 10.28 20.61
N VAL A 68 15.48 9.39 19.70
CA VAL A 68 14.91 9.78 18.40
C VAL A 68 13.61 10.55 18.58
N ALA A 69 12.67 10.07 19.41
CA ALA A 69 11.36 10.69 19.61
C ALA A 69 11.44 12.09 20.24
N ASN A 70 12.46 12.37 21.06
CA ASN A 70 12.70 13.65 21.69
C ASN A 70 13.65 14.57 20.90
N SER A 71 14.20 14.11 19.78
CA SER A 71 15.09 14.90 18.95
C SER A 71 14.34 16.06 18.25
N PRO A 72 15.03 17.16 17.90
CA PRO A 72 14.44 18.24 17.09
C PRO A 72 13.92 17.74 15.74
N TYR A 73 14.54 16.70 15.20
CA TYR A 73 14.17 16.09 13.91
C TYR A 73 12.90 15.23 13.96
N ALA A 74 12.43 14.86 15.16
CA ALA A 74 11.18 14.11 15.33
C ALA A 74 9.93 14.96 15.19
N ARG A 75 10.06 16.27 14.89
CA ARG A 75 8.95 17.21 14.74
C ARG A 75 9.09 18.00 13.44
N ILE A 76 7.99 18.08 12.68
CA ILE A 76 7.88 18.95 11.51
C ILE A 76 6.87 20.05 11.86
N LEU A 77 7.29 21.32 11.83
CA LEU A 77 6.46 22.46 12.22
C LEU A 77 5.79 22.30 13.61
N GLY A 78 6.49 21.68 14.56
CA GLY A 78 5.98 21.41 15.91
C GLY A 78 5.11 20.15 16.04
N VAL A 79 4.69 19.53 14.92
CA VAL A 79 3.89 18.30 14.92
C VAL A 79 4.81 17.07 14.95
N PRO A 80 4.60 16.11 15.87
CA PRO A 80 5.38 14.88 15.92
C PRO A 80 5.25 14.08 14.62
N LEU A 81 6.37 13.52 14.15
CA LEU A 81 6.47 12.77 12.90
C LEU A 81 5.53 11.54 12.86
N SER A 82 5.23 10.94 14.03
CA SER A 82 4.32 9.81 14.15
C SER A 82 2.90 10.11 13.64
N TYR A 83 2.42 11.36 13.73
CA TYR A 83 1.13 11.75 13.16
C TYR A 83 1.13 11.71 11.64
N PHE A 84 2.23 12.13 11.00
CA PHE A 84 2.37 12.01 9.55
C PHE A 84 2.40 10.55 9.10
N GLY A 85 3.08 9.68 9.88
CA GLY A 85 3.05 8.23 9.67
C GLY A 85 1.63 7.66 9.78
N LEU A 86 0.87 8.08 10.79
CA LEU A 86 -0.51 7.65 10.98
C LEU A 86 -1.40 8.05 9.79
N VAL A 87 -1.32 9.31 9.34
CA VAL A 87 -2.06 9.79 8.16
C VAL A 87 -1.65 9.02 6.91
N PHE A 88 -0.36 8.74 6.73
CA PHE A 88 0.14 7.94 5.63
C PHE A 88 -0.47 6.53 5.62
N TYR A 89 -0.45 5.81 6.74
CA TYR A 89 -1.00 4.45 6.80
C TYR A 89 -2.52 4.42 6.67
N LEU A 90 -3.24 5.42 7.19
CA LEU A 90 -4.69 5.57 6.97
C LEU A 90 -5.01 5.81 5.49
N GLY A 91 -4.25 6.66 4.81
CA GLY A 91 -4.37 6.86 3.37
C GLY A 91 -4.10 5.58 2.57
N MET A 92 -3.04 4.83 2.95
CA MET A 92 -2.71 3.54 2.34
C MET A 92 -3.83 2.52 2.55
N LEU A 93 -4.42 2.45 3.75
CA LEU A 93 -5.55 1.58 4.06
C LEU A 93 -6.75 1.90 3.16
N GLY A 94 -7.10 3.19 3.00
CA GLY A 94 -8.16 3.63 2.10
C GLY A 94 -7.91 3.25 0.64
N LEU A 95 -6.69 3.50 0.14
CA LEU A 95 -6.30 3.14 -1.22
C LEU A 95 -6.33 1.61 -1.44
N ALA A 96 -5.85 0.82 -0.48
CA ALA A 96 -5.88 -0.64 -0.56
C ALA A 96 -7.32 -1.17 -0.53
N ALA A 97 -8.20 -0.60 0.29
CA ALA A 97 -9.62 -0.96 0.34
C ALA A 97 -10.34 -0.63 -0.99
N MET A 98 -10.05 0.54 -1.58
CA MET A 98 -10.57 0.91 -2.90
C MET A 98 -10.04 -0.04 -3.99
N LEU A 99 -8.79 -0.53 -3.87
CA LEU A 99 -8.21 -1.48 -4.81
C LEU A 99 -8.90 -2.85 -4.74
N VAL A 100 -9.34 -3.29 -3.55
CA VAL A 100 -10.17 -4.50 -3.39
C VAL A 100 -11.52 -4.32 -4.08
N ALA A 101 -12.16 -3.14 -3.92
CA ALA A 101 -13.47 -2.85 -4.52
C ALA A 101 -13.40 -2.64 -6.06
N ARG A 102 -12.27 -2.11 -6.57
CA ARG A 102 -12.10 -1.77 -7.99
C ARG A 102 -10.76 -2.27 -8.55
N PRO A 103 -10.55 -3.59 -8.65
CA PRO A 103 -9.26 -4.19 -8.99
C PRO A 103 -8.79 -3.89 -10.43
N LEU A 104 -9.69 -3.51 -11.33
CA LEU A 104 -9.38 -3.23 -12.75
C LEU A 104 -8.91 -1.79 -13.01
N SER A 105 -9.02 -0.88 -12.04
CA SER A 105 -8.63 0.52 -12.21
C SER A 105 -7.10 0.67 -12.31
N ARG A 106 -6.61 1.05 -13.49
CA ARG A 106 -5.19 1.34 -13.71
C ARG A 106 -4.71 2.53 -12.89
N VAL A 107 -5.52 3.59 -12.82
CA VAL A 107 -5.19 4.81 -12.07
C VAL A 107 -4.98 4.46 -10.60
N LEU A 108 -5.88 3.69 -10.00
CA LEU A 108 -5.78 3.33 -8.58
C LEU A 108 -4.52 2.49 -8.29
N ARG A 109 -4.16 1.55 -9.17
CA ARG A 109 -2.94 0.76 -9.02
C ARG A 109 -1.68 1.61 -9.08
N VAL A 110 -1.63 2.57 -10.00
CA VAL A 110 -0.51 3.51 -10.10
C VAL A 110 -0.46 4.42 -8.87
N SER A 111 -1.61 4.92 -8.40
CA SER A 111 -1.68 5.75 -7.19
C SER A 111 -1.16 5.02 -5.95
N VAL A 112 -1.56 3.76 -5.75
CA VAL A 112 -1.06 2.93 -4.63
C VAL A 112 0.45 2.74 -4.71
N MET A 113 0.97 2.46 -5.92
CA MET A 113 2.41 2.28 -6.13
C MET A 113 3.20 3.56 -5.85
N LEU A 114 2.75 4.70 -6.37
CA LEU A 114 3.39 6.00 -6.13
C LEU A 114 3.33 6.40 -4.66
N TYR A 115 2.18 6.18 -4.01
CA TYR A 115 2.01 6.48 -2.60
C TYR A 115 2.94 5.63 -1.72
N ALA A 116 3.05 4.33 -2.01
CA ALA A 116 4.01 3.44 -1.34
C ALA A 116 5.47 3.87 -1.58
N ALA A 117 5.82 4.31 -2.79
CA ALA A 117 7.16 4.81 -3.11
C ALA A 117 7.51 6.07 -2.30
N ILE A 118 6.56 7.00 -2.11
CA ILE A 118 6.74 8.16 -1.23
C ILE A 118 7.03 7.71 0.20
N GLY A 119 6.32 6.69 0.72
CA GLY A 119 6.59 6.12 2.04
C GLY A 119 8.00 5.56 2.18
N VAL A 120 8.48 4.82 1.18
CA VAL A 120 9.84 4.27 1.16
C VAL A 120 10.88 5.40 1.12
N CYS A 121 10.73 6.39 0.25
CA CYS A 121 11.63 7.55 0.18
C CYS A 121 11.71 8.30 1.51
N SER A 122 10.55 8.52 2.15
CA SER A 122 10.48 9.16 3.47
C SER A 122 11.19 8.30 4.54
N SER A 123 10.98 6.98 4.52
CA SER A 123 11.63 6.07 5.47
C SER A 123 13.16 6.06 5.32
N ILE A 124 13.66 6.08 4.09
CA ILE A 124 15.11 6.17 3.80
C ILE A 124 15.66 7.49 4.33
N TYR A 125 14.97 8.60 4.07
CA TYR A 125 15.39 9.92 4.53
C TYR A 125 15.47 9.98 6.06
N PHE A 126 14.45 9.52 6.78
CA PHE A 126 14.45 9.54 8.24
C PHE A 126 15.46 8.55 8.85
N MET A 127 15.70 7.41 8.19
CA MET A 127 16.77 6.50 8.61
C MET A 127 18.15 7.16 8.46
N TYR A 128 18.38 7.88 7.37
CA TYR A 128 19.60 8.66 7.17
C TYR A 128 19.78 9.73 8.28
N VAL A 129 18.71 10.47 8.61
CA VAL A 129 18.75 11.47 9.70
C VAL A 129 19.08 10.82 11.05
N GLN A 130 18.49 9.66 11.35
CA GLN A 130 18.77 8.93 12.60
C GLN A 130 20.24 8.52 12.72
N LEU A 131 20.81 7.99 11.63
CA LEU A 131 22.20 7.50 11.63
C LEU A 131 23.23 8.64 11.60
N SER A 132 22.97 9.70 10.81
CA SER A 132 23.97 10.76 10.56
C SER A 132 23.88 11.92 11.56
N PHE A 133 22.70 12.27 12.04
CA PHE A 133 22.51 13.47 12.89
C PHE A 133 22.15 13.12 14.34
N ILE A 134 21.31 12.11 14.55
CA ILE A 134 20.84 11.75 15.90
C ILE A 134 21.77 10.71 16.52
N GLN A 135 22.44 9.89 15.71
CA GLN A 135 23.33 8.78 16.12
C GLN A 135 22.61 7.79 17.05
N ALA A 136 21.31 7.65 16.88
CA ALA A 136 20.45 6.72 17.61
C ALA A 136 19.42 6.15 16.63
N VAL A 137 19.03 4.89 16.83
CA VAL A 137 18.10 4.18 15.97
C VAL A 137 16.84 3.82 16.74
N CYS A 138 15.69 4.06 16.13
CA CYS A 138 14.39 3.73 16.68
C CYS A 138 13.84 2.44 16.06
N VAL A 139 13.51 1.44 16.89
CA VAL A 139 12.94 0.15 16.44
C VAL A 139 11.64 0.36 15.69
N TYR A 140 10.76 1.24 16.14
CA TYR A 140 9.49 1.56 15.49
C TYR A 140 9.70 2.17 14.10
N CYS A 141 10.73 2.99 13.92
CA CYS A 141 11.09 3.52 12.61
C CYS A 141 11.61 2.43 11.66
N ILE A 142 12.33 1.43 12.17
CA ILE A 142 12.74 0.26 11.38
C ILE A 142 11.52 -0.55 10.95
N ILE A 143 10.60 -0.85 11.88
CA ILE A 143 9.36 -1.59 11.60
C ILE A 143 8.54 -0.85 10.54
N SER A 144 8.37 0.47 10.71
CA SER A 144 7.69 1.32 9.74
C SER A 144 8.37 1.28 8.36
N GLY A 145 9.71 1.40 8.33
CA GLY A 145 10.49 1.32 7.10
C GLY A 145 10.33 -0.02 6.37
N ILE A 146 10.42 -1.13 7.08
CA ILE A 146 10.19 -2.48 6.52
C ILE A 146 8.75 -2.58 5.99
N THR A 147 7.77 -2.08 6.75
CA THR A 147 6.36 -2.12 6.35
C THR A 147 6.12 -1.33 5.06
N THR A 148 6.73 -0.16 4.88
CA THR A 148 6.60 0.62 3.63
C THR A 148 7.26 -0.07 2.44
N VAL A 149 8.40 -0.74 2.63
CA VAL A 149 9.05 -1.54 1.58
C VAL A 149 8.16 -2.72 1.18
N LEU A 150 7.59 -3.44 2.14
CA LEU A 150 6.68 -4.56 1.87
C LEU A 150 5.40 -4.08 1.15
N LEU A 151 4.87 -2.91 1.50
CA LEU A 151 3.74 -2.28 0.81
C LEU A 151 4.09 -1.98 -0.65
N LEU A 152 5.27 -1.42 -0.92
CA LEU A 152 5.72 -1.15 -2.29
C LEU A 152 5.88 -2.44 -3.10
N VAL A 153 6.51 -3.47 -2.52
CA VAL A 153 6.66 -4.78 -3.16
C VAL A 153 5.30 -5.38 -3.50
N ALA A 154 4.35 -5.36 -2.56
CA ALA A 154 2.99 -5.86 -2.78
C ALA A 154 2.26 -5.08 -3.89
N ALA A 155 2.42 -3.74 -3.93
CA ALA A 155 1.85 -2.88 -4.96
C ALA A 155 2.43 -3.18 -6.35
N VAL A 156 3.75 -3.35 -6.46
CA VAL A 156 4.43 -3.71 -7.73
C VAL A 156 4.02 -5.10 -8.20
N CYS A 157 3.98 -6.09 -7.31
CA CYS A 157 3.51 -7.43 -7.64
C CYS A 157 2.06 -7.43 -8.15
N HIS A 158 1.18 -6.66 -7.50
CA HIS A 158 -0.20 -6.49 -7.93
C HIS A 158 -0.29 -5.84 -9.32
N PHE A 159 0.49 -4.80 -9.55
CA PHE A 159 0.53 -4.10 -10.84
C PHE A 159 1.01 -5.01 -11.97
N ARG A 160 2.10 -5.77 -11.75
CA ARG A 160 2.65 -6.72 -12.73
C ARG A 160 1.68 -7.86 -13.05
N ALA A 161 1.03 -8.44 -12.04
CA ALA A 161 0.04 -9.50 -12.21
C ALA A 161 -1.15 -9.03 -13.06
N ALA A 162 -1.57 -7.79 -12.88
CA ALA A 162 -2.65 -7.20 -13.65
C ALA A 162 -2.26 -6.94 -15.12
N LEU A 163 -1.03 -6.57 -15.41
CA LEU A 163 -0.51 -6.42 -16.78
C LEU A 163 -0.44 -7.78 -17.49
N ALA A 164 0.07 -8.81 -16.80
CA ALA A 164 0.16 -10.17 -17.35
C ALA A 164 -1.21 -10.77 -17.69
N GLY A 165 -2.25 -10.43 -16.91
CA GLY A 165 -3.64 -10.85 -17.18
C GLY A 165 -4.30 -10.14 -18.37
N GLN A 166 -3.74 -9.06 -18.87
CA GLN A 166 -4.25 -8.28 -20.02
C GLN A 166 -3.54 -8.61 -21.34
N ALA A 167 -2.50 -9.46 -21.33
CA ALA A 167 -1.84 -9.89 -22.54
C ALA A 167 -2.80 -10.71 -23.40
N PRO A 168 -2.98 -10.40 -24.72
CA PRO A 168 -3.81 -11.19 -25.60
C PRO A 168 -3.27 -12.61 -25.67
N ARG A 169 -4.12 -13.60 -25.40
CA ARG A 169 -3.79 -15.00 -25.69
C ARG A 169 -3.62 -15.09 -27.18
N SER A 170 -2.37 -15.24 -27.65
CA SER A 170 -2.09 -15.61 -29.03
C SER A 170 -2.77 -16.96 -29.28
N SER A 171 -3.83 -16.96 -30.10
CA SER A 171 -4.46 -18.17 -30.63
C SER A 171 -3.44 -18.86 -31.54
N SER A 172 -2.86 -19.91 -31.07
CA SER A 172 -2.19 -20.92 -31.90
C SER A 172 -3.20 -21.99 -32.30
#